data_25c761b8c948692aeedb83e34121d330
#
_entry.id   25c761b8c948692aeedb83e34121d330
#
_cell.length_a   1.000
_cell.length_b   1.000
_cell.length_c   1.000
_cell.angle_alpha   90.00
_cell.angle_beta   90.00
_cell.angle_gamma   90.00
#
_symmetry.space_group_name_H-M   'P 1'
#
loop_
_entity.id
_entity.type
_entity.pdbx_description
1 polymer ?
#
loop_
_entity_poly.entity_id
_entity_poly.type
_entity_poly.pdbx_seq_one_letter_code
_entity_poly.pdbx_strand_id
1 'polypeptide(L)'
;MSSKTPVVRQMVWISIIPQLLAMWLIMLIWYQFDKVNYIMFGAIVFLIFSQSLKIIITRKHLKGMVKIKKGAFEAAIPHFQQSYSFFKKNEWVDKYRSFTLFSSSKMPYREMALNNIAFCYAQTGDSQQSKAFYEKTLEEFPDSTIAKTGLNFLNSMATKNN
;
A
#
# COMPACT_ATOMS: atom_id res chain seq x y z
N MET A 1 -6.60 5.27 24.36
CA MET A 1 -7.36 5.72 23.18
C MET A 1 -6.86 4.94 21.96
N SER A 2 -7.71 4.13 21.33
CA SER A 2 -7.34 3.39 20.11
C SER A 2 -7.23 4.37 18.95
N SER A 3 -6.01 4.70 18.51
CA SER A 3 -5.78 5.51 17.32
C SER A 3 -6.20 4.70 16.09
N LYS A 4 -7.40 4.96 15.58
CA LYS A 4 -7.81 4.40 14.30
C LYS A 4 -6.91 4.99 13.22
N THR A 5 -6.06 4.14 12.61
CA THR A 5 -5.28 4.54 11.44
C THR A 5 -6.23 5.04 10.35
N PRO A 6 -6.03 6.26 9.80
CA PRO A 6 -6.87 6.75 8.71
C PRO A 6 -6.58 5.93 7.44
N VAL A 7 -7.42 4.93 7.19
CA VAL A 7 -7.32 4.11 5.97
C VAL A 7 -8.24 4.72 4.91
N VAL A 8 -7.72 5.64 4.12
CA VAL A 8 -8.43 6.13 2.93
C VAL A 8 -8.17 5.16 1.77
N ARG A 9 -9.07 4.20 1.58
CA ARG A 9 -9.06 3.33 0.41
C ARG A 9 -9.74 4.04 -0.77
N GLN A 10 -8.97 4.79 -1.55
CA GLN A 10 -9.44 5.25 -2.85
C GLN A 10 -9.23 4.12 -3.87
N MET A 11 -10.31 3.62 -4.46
CA MET A 11 -10.28 2.57 -5.50
C MET A 11 -10.37 3.20 -6.89
N VAL A 12 -9.57 2.69 -7.81
CA VAL A 12 -9.65 3.06 -9.23
C VAL A 12 -10.42 1.95 -9.94
N TRP A 13 -11.66 2.20 -10.34
CA TRP A 13 -12.53 1.22 -10.98
C TRP A 13 -11.95 0.66 -12.30
N ILE A 14 -11.24 1.49 -13.07
CA ILE A 14 -10.57 1.07 -14.32
C ILE A 14 -9.52 -0.03 -14.06
N SER A 15 -8.95 -0.10 -12.85
CA SER A 15 -7.97 -1.13 -12.50
C SER A 15 -8.56 -2.55 -12.35
N ILE A 16 -9.89 -2.69 -12.43
CA ILE A 16 -10.57 -3.99 -12.47
C ILE A 16 -10.41 -4.64 -13.85
N ILE A 17 -10.32 -3.86 -14.92
CA ILE A 17 -10.23 -4.38 -16.29
C ILE A 17 -9.04 -5.34 -16.49
N PRO A 18 -7.79 -5.00 -16.09
CA PRO A 18 -6.66 -5.93 -16.19
C PRO A 18 -6.86 -7.23 -15.41
N GLN A 19 -7.55 -7.14 -14.25
CA GLN A 19 -7.82 -8.30 -13.41
C GLN A 19 -8.81 -9.26 -14.10
N LEU A 20 -9.89 -8.72 -14.67
CA LEU A 20 -10.86 -9.51 -15.42
C LEU A 20 -10.25 -10.14 -16.66
N LEU A 21 -9.39 -9.41 -17.37
CA LEU A 21 -8.71 -9.90 -18.56
C LEU A 21 -7.73 -11.03 -18.22
N ALA A 22 -6.95 -10.89 -17.16
CA ALA A 22 -6.05 -11.95 -16.68
C ALA A 22 -6.82 -13.19 -16.21
N MET A 23 -7.92 -13.00 -15.49
CA MET A 23 -8.80 -14.08 -15.08
C MET A 23 -9.39 -14.82 -16.29
N TRP A 24 -9.88 -14.10 -17.28
CA TRP A 24 -10.41 -14.66 -18.51
C TRP A 24 -9.37 -15.48 -19.28
N LEU A 25 -8.13 -14.96 -19.42
CA LEU A 25 -7.04 -15.71 -20.06
C LEU A 25 -6.72 -17.02 -19.32
N ILE A 26 -6.70 -17.02 -18.00
CA ILE A 26 -6.48 -18.24 -17.20
C ILE A 26 -7.63 -19.22 -17.41
N MET A 27 -8.88 -18.75 -17.48
CA MET A 27 -10.04 -19.59 -17.78
C MET A 27 -9.93 -20.22 -19.18
N LEU A 28 -9.48 -19.48 -20.20
CA LEU A 28 -9.28 -20.00 -21.54
C LEU A 28 -8.21 -21.09 -21.59
N ILE A 29 -7.10 -20.92 -20.82
CA ILE A 29 -6.06 -21.93 -20.69
C ILE A 29 -6.67 -23.19 -20.04
N TRP A 30 -7.41 -23.01 -18.95
CA TRP A 30 -8.03 -24.15 -18.23
C TRP A 30 -9.07 -24.88 -19.06
N TYR A 31 -9.79 -24.17 -19.96
CA TYR A 31 -10.77 -24.77 -20.89
C TYR A 31 -10.16 -25.89 -21.77
N GLN A 32 -8.84 -25.84 -22.06
CA GLN A 32 -8.16 -26.88 -22.83
C GLN A 32 -8.05 -28.21 -22.04
N PHE A 33 -8.09 -28.15 -20.70
CA PHE A 33 -7.93 -29.32 -19.82
C PHE A 33 -9.29 -29.86 -19.34
N ASP A 34 -10.23 -28.96 -18.99
CA ASP A 34 -11.56 -29.34 -18.49
C ASP A 34 -12.63 -28.38 -19.05
N LYS A 35 -13.39 -28.88 -20.01
CA LYS A 35 -14.45 -28.09 -20.68
C LYS A 35 -15.68 -27.86 -19.82
N VAL A 36 -15.85 -28.62 -18.73
CA VAL A 36 -17.03 -28.55 -17.85
C VAL A 36 -16.79 -27.56 -16.71
N ASN A 37 -15.65 -27.65 -16.03
CA ASN A 37 -15.39 -26.90 -14.80
C ASN A 37 -14.36 -25.76 -14.97
N TYR A 38 -13.99 -25.38 -16.23
CA TYR A 38 -12.94 -24.40 -16.50
C TYR A 38 -13.16 -23.04 -15.82
N ILE A 39 -14.42 -22.60 -15.66
CA ILE A 39 -14.73 -21.34 -14.99
C ILE A 39 -14.35 -21.40 -13.51
N MET A 40 -14.76 -22.46 -12.83
CA MET A 40 -14.48 -22.62 -11.40
C MET A 40 -12.99 -22.77 -11.12
N PHE A 41 -12.30 -23.69 -11.81
CA PHE A 41 -10.86 -23.91 -11.61
C PHE A 41 -10.03 -22.72 -12.07
N GLY A 42 -10.37 -22.10 -13.21
CA GLY A 42 -9.69 -20.90 -13.69
C GLY A 42 -9.81 -19.73 -12.71
N ALA A 43 -10.99 -19.51 -12.12
CA ALA A 43 -11.18 -18.47 -11.10
C ALA A 43 -10.38 -18.76 -9.82
N ILE A 44 -10.35 -20.00 -9.34
CA ILE A 44 -9.58 -20.41 -8.16
C ILE A 44 -8.08 -20.18 -8.41
N VAL A 45 -7.56 -20.63 -9.54
CA VAL A 45 -6.15 -20.47 -9.93
C VAL A 45 -5.79 -18.98 -10.01
N PHE A 46 -6.65 -18.16 -10.65
CA PHE A 46 -6.44 -16.71 -10.70
C PHE A 46 -6.39 -16.09 -9.31
N LEU A 47 -7.31 -16.43 -8.42
CA LEU A 47 -7.33 -15.90 -7.05
C LEU A 47 -6.06 -16.26 -6.28
N ILE A 48 -5.64 -17.53 -6.32
CA ILE A 48 -4.41 -17.99 -5.65
C ILE A 48 -3.20 -17.25 -6.22
N PHE A 49 -3.08 -17.18 -7.54
CA PHE A 49 -1.97 -16.52 -8.23
C PHE A 49 -1.90 -15.03 -7.89
N SER A 50 -3.01 -14.31 -8.04
CA SER A 50 -3.05 -12.85 -7.81
C SER A 50 -2.76 -12.49 -6.34
N GLN A 51 -3.31 -13.25 -5.38
CA GLN A 51 -3.05 -13.03 -3.95
C GLN A 51 -1.61 -13.40 -3.56
N SER A 52 -1.08 -14.51 -4.08
CA SER A 52 0.30 -14.92 -3.83
C SER A 52 1.29 -13.87 -4.33
N LEU A 53 1.11 -13.39 -5.58
CA LEU A 53 1.96 -12.37 -6.19
C LEU A 53 1.95 -11.07 -5.35
N LYS A 54 0.76 -10.62 -4.95
CA LYS A 54 0.58 -9.44 -4.11
C LYS A 54 1.29 -9.61 -2.76
N ILE A 55 1.07 -10.73 -2.06
CA ILE A 55 1.67 -10.99 -0.75
C ILE A 55 3.19 -11.05 -0.85
N ILE A 56 3.76 -11.73 -1.84
CA ILE A 56 5.20 -11.86 -2.03
C ILE A 56 5.84 -10.49 -2.24
N ILE A 57 5.32 -9.71 -3.17
CA ILE A 57 5.90 -8.40 -3.54
C ILE A 57 5.72 -7.39 -2.41
N THR A 58 4.55 -7.36 -1.75
CA THR A 58 4.28 -6.38 -0.69
C THR A 58 4.64 -6.87 0.72
N ARG A 59 5.34 -8.01 0.84
CA ARG A 59 5.66 -8.67 2.13
C ARG A 59 6.23 -7.73 3.18
N LYS A 60 7.15 -6.83 2.79
CA LYS A 60 7.76 -5.86 3.71
C LYS A 60 6.73 -4.86 4.21
N HIS A 61 5.90 -4.33 3.32
CA HIS A 61 4.82 -3.42 3.67
C HIS A 61 3.82 -4.08 4.64
N LEU A 62 3.40 -5.31 4.34
CA LEU A 62 2.47 -6.06 5.20
C LEU A 62 3.05 -6.33 6.59
N LYS A 63 4.35 -6.63 6.70
CA LYS A 63 5.01 -6.80 8.01
C LYS A 63 4.98 -5.50 8.82
N GLY A 64 5.23 -4.35 8.20
CA GLY A 64 5.09 -3.04 8.85
C GLY A 64 3.65 -2.81 9.35
N MET A 65 2.63 -3.10 8.52
CA MET A 65 1.23 -2.98 8.92
C MET A 65 0.86 -3.88 10.11
N VAL A 66 1.40 -5.10 10.16
CA VAL A 66 1.19 -6.01 11.31
C VAL A 66 1.80 -5.42 12.59
N LYS A 67 2.99 -4.78 12.49
CA LYS A 67 3.63 -4.12 13.64
C LYS A 67 2.82 -2.91 14.13
N ILE A 68 2.29 -2.08 13.20
CA ILE A 68 1.38 -0.97 13.57
C ILE A 68 0.14 -1.51 14.32
N LYS A 69 -0.49 -2.58 13.82
CA LYS A 69 -1.67 -3.18 14.47
C LYS A 69 -1.39 -3.66 15.89
N LYS A 70 -0.13 -4.03 16.19
CA LYS A 70 0.32 -4.44 17.53
C LYS A 70 0.81 -3.26 18.38
N GLY A 71 0.73 -2.02 17.91
CA GLY A 71 1.26 -0.83 18.60
C GLY A 71 2.80 -0.73 18.61
N ALA A 72 3.50 -1.62 17.89
CA ALA A 72 4.96 -1.64 17.81
C ALA A 72 5.45 -0.70 16.69
N PHE A 73 5.26 0.62 16.87
CA PHE A 73 5.50 1.64 15.84
C PHE A 73 6.97 1.73 15.44
N GLU A 74 7.91 1.77 16.39
CA GLU A 74 9.35 1.79 16.12
C GLU A 74 9.78 0.58 15.26
N ALA A 75 9.28 -0.62 15.62
CA ALA A 75 9.58 -1.84 14.89
C ALA A 75 8.92 -1.90 13.50
N ALA A 76 7.93 -1.04 13.20
CA ALA A 76 7.30 -0.93 11.90
C ALA A 76 8.13 -0.11 10.90
N ILE A 77 8.85 0.91 11.38
CA ILE A 77 9.61 1.87 10.56
C ILE A 77 10.57 1.16 9.58
N PRO A 78 11.48 0.26 10.01
CA PRO A 78 12.42 -0.38 9.08
C PRO A 78 11.71 -1.23 8.01
N HIS A 79 10.54 -1.79 8.29
CA HIS A 79 9.76 -2.52 7.31
C HIS A 79 9.20 -1.62 6.23
N PHE A 80 8.71 -0.43 6.59
CA PHE A 80 8.24 0.55 5.60
C PHE A 80 9.37 1.19 4.83
N GLN A 81 10.52 1.44 5.45
CA GLN A 81 11.73 1.90 4.75
C GLN A 81 12.18 0.89 3.69
N GLN A 82 12.19 -0.41 4.00
CA GLN A 82 12.49 -1.46 3.03
C GLN A 82 11.43 -1.54 1.93
N SER A 83 10.15 -1.36 2.26
CA SER A 83 9.06 -1.29 1.28
C SER A 83 9.25 -0.11 0.33
N TYR A 84 9.49 1.09 0.87
CA TYR A 84 9.75 2.28 0.08
C TYR A 84 10.95 2.09 -0.86
N SER A 85 12.08 1.60 -0.34
CA SER A 85 13.31 1.37 -1.13
C SER A 85 13.07 0.38 -2.27
N PHE A 86 12.33 -0.71 -2.01
CA PHE A 86 11.96 -1.68 -3.04
C PHE A 86 11.14 -1.04 -4.16
N PHE A 87 10.07 -0.33 -3.82
CA PHE A 87 9.19 0.29 -4.81
C PHE A 87 9.83 1.52 -5.47
N LYS A 88 10.78 2.19 -4.84
CA LYS A 88 11.59 3.24 -5.46
C LYS A 88 12.54 2.67 -6.52
N LYS A 89 13.19 1.54 -6.22
CA LYS A 89 14.03 0.83 -7.20
C LYS A 89 13.23 0.23 -8.35
N ASN A 90 11.98 -0.17 -8.09
CA ASN A 90 11.10 -0.84 -9.05
C ASN A 90 9.84 0.02 -9.29
N GLU A 91 10.04 1.28 -9.71
CA GLU A 91 8.93 2.24 -9.90
C GLU A 91 7.85 1.74 -10.86
N TRP A 92 8.24 0.98 -11.89
CA TRP A 92 7.30 0.41 -12.83
C TRP A 92 6.31 -0.56 -12.18
N VAL A 93 6.72 -1.32 -11.14
CA VAL A 93 5.83 -2.21 -10.37
C VAL A 93 4.76 -1.39 -9.65
N ASP A 94 5.14 -0.27 -9.05
CA ASP A 94 4.23 0.61 -8.33
C ASP A 94 3.35 1.44 -9.28
N LYS A 95 3.92 1.91 -10.40
CA LYS A 95 3.20 2.67 -11.43
C LYS A 95 2.12 1.81 -12.11
N TYR A 96 2.45 0.57 -12.47
CA TYR A 96 1.55 -0.36 -13.15
C TYR A 96 0.94 -1.40 -12.18
N ARG A 97 0.73 -1.04 -10.91
CA ARG A 97 0.27 -1.95 -9.85
C ARG A 97 -1.07 -2.62 -10.15
N SER A 98 -1.89 -2.07 -11.04
CA SER A 98 -3.13 -2.71 -11.51
C SER A 98 -2.87 -4.00 -12.28
N PHE A 99 -1.74 -4.07 -13.00
CA PHE A 99 -1.31 -5.24 -13.77
C PHE A 99 -0.33 -6.11 -12.96
N THR A 100 0.64 -5.48 -12.30
CA THR A 100 1.74 -6.18 -11.62
C THR A 100 1.34 -6.80 -10.29
N LEU A 101 0.39 -6.17 -9.58
CA LEU A 101 -0.07 -6.57 -8.25
C LEU A 101 -1.57 -6.85 -8.21
N PHE A 102 -2.27 -6.73 -9.32
CA PHE A 102 -3.73 -6.77 -9.37
C PHE A 102 -4.36 -5.90 -8.29
N SER A 103 -3.77 -4.71 -8.06
CA SER A 103 -4.19 -3.80 -7.00
C SER A 103 -5.06 -2.69 -7.55
N SER A 104 -6.24 -2.50 -6.96
CA SER A 104 -7.15 -1.40 -7.26
C SER A 104 -6.89 -0.14 -6.44
N SER A 105 -5.82 -0.10 -5.63
CA SER A 105 -5.48 1.08 -4.83
C SER A 105 -5.09 2.27 -5.70
N LYS A 106 -5.65 3.44 -5.42
CA LYS A 106 -5.22 4.69 -6.05
C LYS A 106 -3.84 5.13 -5.53
N MET A 107 -3.56 4.89 -4.25
CA MET A 107 -2.32 5.30 -3.60
C MET A 107 -1.17 4.33 -3.93
N PRO A 108 -0.02 4.82 -4.44
CA PRO A 108 1.19 4.03 -4.64
C PRO A 108 1.75 3.45 -3.34
N TYR A 109 2.42 2.31 -3.41
CA TYR A 109 3.07 1.71 -2.22
C TYR A 109 4.20 2.58 -1.67
N ARG A 110 4.89 3.37 -2.51
CA ARG A 110 5.88 4.36 -2.07
C ARG A 110 5.24 5.42 -1.19
N GLU A 111 4.13 6.00 -1.63
CA GLU A 111 3.38 6.99 -0.87
C GLU A 111 2.85 6.41 0.45
N MET A 112 2.26 5.20 0.39
CA MET A 112 1.80 4.51 1.61
C MET A 112 2.93 4.29 2.61
N ALA A 113 4.11 3.89 2.13
CA ALA A 113 5.26 3.61 2.99
C ALA A 113 5.76 4.88 3.68
N LEU A 114 5.93 6.00 2.95
CA LEU A 114 6.36 7.29 3.53
C LEU A 114 5.35 7.80 4.56
N ASN A 115 4.06 7.79 4.23
CA ASN A 115 3.01 8.19 5.18
C ASN A 115 2.99 7.31 6.44
N ASN A 116 3.20 6.00 6.30
CA ASN A 116 3.25 5.10 7.46
C ASN A 116 4.50 5.30 8.31
N ILE A 117 5.65 5.66 7.71
CA ILE A 117 6.86 6.02 8.47
C ILE A 117 6.59 7.30 9.27
N ALA A 118 6.07 8.34 8.63
CA ALA A 118 5.70 9.59 9.29
C ALA A 118 4.72 9.36 10.45
N PHE A 119 3.69 8.55 10.21
CA PHE A 119 2.73 8.17 11.24
C PHE A 119 3.40 7.44 12.41
N CYS A 120 4.31 6.48 12.14
CA CYS A 120 5.03 5.76 13.21
C CYS A 120 5.85 6.73 14.07
N TYR A 121 6.59 7.67 13.47
CA TYR A 121 7.33 8.68 14.22
C TYR A 121 6.41 9.59 15.04
N ALA A 122 5.24 9.98 14.52
CA ALA A 122 4.25 10.73 15.29
C ALA A 122 3.77 9.94 16.53
N GLN A 123 3.57 8.63 16.40
CA GLN A 123 3.12 7.77 17.51
C GLN A 123 4.21 7.52 18.54
N THR A 124 5.49 7.62 18.19
CA THR A 124 6.62 7.49 19.12
C THR A 124 7.06 8.84 19.72
N GLY A 125 6.36 9.94 19.37
CA GLY A 125 6.63 11.27 19.90
C GLY A 125 7.73 12.04 19.15
N ASP A 126 8.32 11.45 18.11
CA ASP A 126 9.33 12.13 17.28
C ASP A 126 8.65 13.00 16.21
N SER A 127 8.16 14.16 16.64
CA SER A 127 7.47 15.11 15.76
C SER A 127 8.37 15.65 14.65
N GLN A 128 9.67 15.76 14.89
CA GLN A 128 10.63 16.28 13.90
C GLN A 128 10.78 15.30 12.74
N GLN A 129 11.03 14.02 13.00
CA GLN A 129 11.10 13.00 11.98
C GLN A 129 9.75 12.80 11.28
N SER A 130 8.65 12.83 12.02
CA SER A 130 7.31 12.74 11.45
C SER A 130 7.08 13.84 10.41
N LYS A 131 7.41 15.09 10.75
CA LYS A 131 7.30 16.24 9.85
C LYS A 131 8.16 16.05 8.60
N ALA A 132 9.43 15.69 8.77
CA ALA A 132 10.36 15.47 7.66
C ALA A 132 9.85 14.40 6.67
N PHE A 133 9.26 13.29 7.17
CA PHE A 133 8.71 12.26 6.31
C PHE A 133 7.40 12.67 5.62
N TYR A 134 6.54 13.48 6.23
CA TYR A 134 5.37 14.04 5.53
C TYR A 134 5.79 15.05 4.47
N GLU A 135 6.78 15.92 4.73
CA GLU A 135 7.33 16.85 3.73
C GLU A 135 7.92 16.07 2.55
N LYS A 136 8.75 15.06 2.80
CA LYS A 136 9.26 14.15 1.77
C LYS A 136 8.13 13.47 0.98
N THR A 137 7.03 13.12 1.64
CA THR A 137 5.87 12.58 0.94
C THR A 137 5.28 13.59 -0.03
N LEU A 138 5.18 14.86 0.34
CA LEU A 138 4.66 15.91 -0.54
C LEU A 138 5.61 16.29 -1.66
N GLU A 139 6.93 16.16 -1.46
CA GLU A 139 7.92 16.33 -2.54
C GLU A 139 7.73 15.28 -3.66
N GLU A 140 7.51 14.01 -3.29
CA GLU A 140 7.32 12.92 -4.28
C GLU A 140 5.85 12.80 -4.75
N PHE A 141 4.90 13.18 -3.91
CA PHE A 141 3.44 13.05 -4.12
C PHE A 141 2.71 14.32 -3.66
N PRO A 142 2.73 15.41 -4.46
CA PRO A 142 2.16 16.72 -4.06
C PRO A 142 0.67 16.68 -3.71
N ASP A 143 -0.06 15.69 -4.24
CA ASP A 143 -1.49 15.51 -3.99
C ASP A 143 -1.83 14.61 -2.80
N SER A 144 -0.82 14.18 -2.02
CA SER A 144 -1.04 13.33 -0.84
C SER A 144 -1.86 14.04 0.22
N THR A 145 -3.14 13.69 0.32
CA THR A 145 -4.05 14.24 1.34
C THR A 145 -3.64 13.82 2.75
N ILE A 146 -3.10 12.61 2.91
CA ILE A 146 -2.65 12.11 4.22
C ILE A 146 -1.48 12.94 4.72
N ALA A 147 -0.48 13.21 3.86
CA ALA A 147 0.67 14.01 4.25
C ALA A 147 0.29 15.45 4.57
N LYS A 148 -0.58 16.08 3.76
CA LYS A 148 -1.11 17.43 4.05
C LYS A 148 -1.82 17.49 5.40
N THR A 149 -2.71 16.54 5.67
CA THR A 149 -3.43 16.47 6.94
C THR A 149 -2.49 16.21 8.11
N GLY A 150 -1.50 15.30 7.95
CA GLY A 150 -0.50 15.00 8.97
C GLY A 150 0.34 16.24 9.35
N LEU A 151 0.82 16.99 8.36
CA LEU A 151 1.56 18.24 8.60
C LEU A 151 0.71 19.31 9.30
N ASN A 152 -0.52 19.51 8.86
CA ASN A 152 -1.42 20.47 9.49
C ASN A 152 -1.67 20.10 10.95
N PHE A 153 -1.83 18.81 11.25
CA PHE A 153 -2.00 18.35 12.63
C PHE A 153 -0.75 18.62 13.48
N LEU A 154 0.45 18.29 12.99
CA LEU A 154 1.71 18.54 13.70
C LEU A 154 1.93 20.04 13.96
N ASN A 155 1.66 20.88 12.96
CA ASN A 155 1.78 22.34 13.09
C ASN A 155 0.79 22.91 14.12
N SER A 156 -0.45 22.40 14.15
CA SER A 156 -1.45 22.85 15.13
C SER A 156 -1.09 22.46 16.56
N MET A 157 -0.40 21.35 16.76
CA MET A 157 0.11 20.94 18.07
C MET A 157 1.29 21.80 18.52
N ALA A 158 2.20 22.16 17.59
CA ALA A 158 3.34 23.04 17.89
C ALA A 158 2.87 24.43 18.34
N THR A 159 1.84 25.01 17.69
CA THR A 159 1.28 26.33 18.07
C THR A 159 0.53 26.32 19.41
N LYS A 160 0.06 25.17 19.89
CA LYS A 160 -0.59 25.04 21.20
C LYS A 160 0.37 24.93 22.38
N ASN A 161 1.62 24.56 22.10
CA ASN A 161 2.65 24.33 23.12
C ASN A 161 3.62 25.53 23.28
N ASN A 162 3.44 26.56 22.46
CA ASN A 162 4.07 27.88 22.59
C ASN A 162 3.08 28.91 23.15
#